data_a89d495d5005ad3ede381d7a7cf17617
#
_entry.id   a89d495d5005ad3ede381d7a7cf17617
#
_cell.length_a   1.000
_cell.length_b   1.000
_cell.length_c   1.000
_cell.angle_alpha   90.00
_cell.angle_beta   90.00
_cell.angle_gamma   90.00
#
_symmetry.space_group_name_H-M   'P 1'
#
loop_
_entity.id
_entity.type
_entity.pdbx_description
1 polymer ?
#
loop_
_entity_poly.entity_id
_entity_poly.type
_entity_poly.pdbx_seq_one_letter_code
_entity_poly.pdbx_strand_id
1 'polypeptide(L)'
;MIRNLSLNLHPTLKKLFLSTPLIKKRSFSLSPGEFAVLGIESSCDDTAAAVVTSTGRILSHVIKNQNSVHAQYGGIVPSLAAEHHTINMPYVISQTLDDANISIDQLAAIAVTRGPGMPGSLGVCLNAAKSLAAVHKKPLIGVHHMVTPFIPNFYLPALI
;
A
#
# COMPACT_ATOMS: atom_id res chain seq x y z
N MET A 1 -20.08 -8.30 21.78
CA MET A 1 -20.43 -7.47 22.94
C MET A 1 -19.15 -6.93 23.53
N ILE A 2 -18.57 -5.87 22.95
CA ILE A 2 -17.37 -5.20 23.46
C ILE A 2 -17.86 -3.84 23.96
N ARG A 3 -17.94 -3.74 25.28
CA ARG A 3 -18.36 -2.52 25.99
C ARG A 3 -17.27 -1.47 25.91
N ASN A 4 -17.69 -0.22 25.69
CA ASN A 4 -16.93 1.02 25.75
C ASN A 4 -15.89 1.01 26.88
N LEU A 5 -14.60 0.91 26.53
CA LEU A 5 -13.54 1.37 27.42
C LEU A 5 -13.49 2.91 27.33
N SER A 6 -14.14 3.57 28.27
CA SER A 6 -13.91 5.00 28.49
C SER A 6 -12.49 5.15 29.06
N LEU A 7 -11.52 5.39 28.19
CA LEU A 7 -10.19 5.80 28.60
C LEU A 7 -10.30 7.17 29.28
N ASN A 8 -10.13 7.21 30.61
CA ASN A 8 -9.95 8.45 31.37
C ASN A 8 -8.59 9.07 31.01
N LEU A 9 -8.51 9.65 29.82
CA LEU A 9 -7.34 10.40 29.40
C LEU A 9 -7.33 11.78 30.06
N HIS A 10 -6.15 12.19 30.52
CA HIS A 10 -5.92 13.51 31.07
C HIS A 10 -6.45 14.61 30.13
N PRO A 11 -7.07 15.71 30.63
CA PRO A 11 -7.69 16.74 29.78
C PRO A 11 -6.80 17.31 28.68
N THR A 12 -5.48 17.40 28.95
CA THR A 12 -4.47 17.86 27.99
C THR A 12 -4.31 16.91 26.80
N LEU A 13 -4.40 15.58 27.02
CA LEU A 13 -4.37 14.58 25.96
C LEU A 13 -5.66 14.57 25.13
N LYS A 14 -6.80 14.82 25.75
CA LYS A 14 -8.07 14.98 25.01
C LYS A 14 -8.04 16.15 24.03
N LYS A 15 -7.39 17.27 24.40
CA LYS A 15 -7.24 18.43 23.51
C LYS A 15 -6.32 18.13 22.32
N LEU A 16 -5.30 17.31 22.50
CA LEU A 16 -4.37 16.93 21.42
C LEU A 16 -5.04 16.02 20.39
N PHE A 17 -5.92 15.11 20.84
CA PHE A 17 -6.67 14.22 19.95
C PHE A 17 -7.86 14.90 19.23
N LEU A 18 -8.39 15.98 19.78
CA LEU A 18 -9.54 16.72 19.24
C LEU A 18 -9.15 17.86 18.28
N SER A 19 -7.85 18.20 18.17
CA SER A 19 -7.37 19.29 17.33
C SER A 19 -6.88 18.86 15.94
N THR A 20 -7.03 17.59 15.58
CA THR A 20 -6.79 17.20 14.18
C THR A 20 -7.90 17.81 13.34
N PRO A 21 -7.58 18.71 12.37
CA PRO A 21 -8.62 19.23 11.50
C PRO A 21 -9.27 18.04 10.81
N LEU A 22 -10.61 17.96 10.89
CA LEU A 22 -11.40 17.05 10.08
C LEU A 22 -11.14 17.42 8.61
N ILE A 23 -10.10 16.81 8.03
CA ILE A 23 -9.92 16.83 6.57
C ILE A 23 -11.19 16.19 6.04
N LYS A 24 -11.99 17.00 5.36
CA LYS A 24 -13.23 16.56 4.72
C LYS A 24 -12.85 15.49 3.70
N LYS A 25 -12.85 14.21 4.12
CA LYS A 25 -12.55 13.09 3.23
C LYS A 25 -13.53 13.20 2.07
N ARG A 26 -13.02 13.42 0.86
CA ARG A 26 -13.84 13.37 -0.35
C ARG A 26 -14.51 12.00 -0.35
N SER A 27 -15.84 11.94 -0.29
CA SER A 27 -16.55 10.68 -0.43
C SER A 27 -16.28 10.17 -1.84
N PHE A 28 -15.44 9.16 -1.93
CA PHE A 28 -15.21 8.47 -3.19
C PHE A 28 -16.25 7.37 -3.31
N SER A 29 -16.95 7.32 -4.44
CA SER A 29 -17.83 6.20 -4.79
C SER A 29 -17.33 5.57 -6.09
N LEU A 30 -17.26 4.25 -6.09
CA LEU A 30 -17.06 3.47 -7.30
C LEU A 30 -18.32 3.57 -8.16
N SER A 31 -18.18 3.64 -9.48
CA SER A 31 -19.30 3.58 -10.42
C SER A 31 -19.94 2.18 -10.37
N PRO A 32 -21.22 2.02 -10.75
CA PRO A 32 -21.84 0.71 -10.82
C PRO A 32 -21.02 -0.28 -11.66
N GLY A 33 -20.66 -1.42 -11.07
CA GLY A 33 -19.81 -2.44 -11.70
C GLY A 33 -18.30 -2.16 -11.67
N GLU A 34 -17.86 -1.00 -11.20
CA GLU A 34 -16.43 -0.70 -10.99
C GLU A 34 -15.95 -1.31 -9.67
N PHE A 35 -14.74 -1.87 -9.67
CA PHE A 35 -14.07 -2.39 -8.48
C PHE A 35 -12.67 -1.81 -8.35
N ALA A 36 -12.13 -1.84 -7.13
CA ALA A 36 -10.78 -1.36 -6.83
C ALA A 36 -9.87 -2.50 -6.37
N VAL A 37 -8.59 -2.38 -6.70
CA VAL A 37 -7.53 -3.32 -6.34
C VAL A 37 -6.39 -2.55 -5.69
N LEU A 38 -5.84 -3.09 -4.59
CA LEU A 38 -4.60 -2.60 -3.99
C LEU A 38 -3.43 -3.32 -4.63
N GLY A 39 -2.52 -2.59 -5.25
CA GLY A 39 -1.23 -3.09 -5.74
C GLY A 39 -0.12 -2.79 -4.76
N ILE A 40 0.81 -3.73 -4.55
CA ILE A 40 1.95 -3.61 -3.63
C ILE A 40 3.23 -4.03 -4.34
N GLU A 41 4.29 -3.25 -4.18
CA GLU A 41 5.58 -3.41 -4.87
C GLU A 41 6.76 -3.16 -3.92
N SER A 42 7.80 -4.01 -4.00
CA SER A 42 9.11 -3.81 -3.36
C SER A 42 10.21 -4.61 -4.05
N SER A 43 10.21 -4.70 -5.37
CA SER A 43 11.13 -5.59 -6.11
C SER A 43 12.59 -5.15 -6.09
N CYS A 44 12.87 -3.87 -5.87
CA CYS A 44 14.22 -3.29 -5.90
C CYS A 44 14.50 -2.42 -4.66
N ASP A 45 14.44 -1.11 -4.78
CA ASP A 45 14.75 -0.14 -3.71
C ASP A 45 13.62 0.84 -3.40
N ASP A 46 12.54 0.81 -4.16
CA ASP A 46 11.33 1.58 -3.89
C ASP A 46 10.26 0.72 -3.23
N THR A 47 9.71 1.21 -2.12
CA THR A 47 8.50 0.62 -1.50
C THR A 47 7.30 1.39 -2.02
N ALA A 48 6.39 0.72 -2.73
CA ALA A 48 5.24 1.38 -3.31
C ALA A 48 3.93 0.62 -3.10
N ALA A 49 2.83 1.39 -3.04
CA ALA A 49 1.49 0.84 -3.15
C ALA A 49 0.57 1.82 -3.90
N ALA A 50 -0.45 1.28 -4.56
CA ALA A 50 -1.45 2.06 -5.26
C ALA A 50 -2.83 1.41 -5.16
N VAL A 51 -3.89 2.22 -5.14
CA VAL A 51 -5.26 1.76 -5.34
C VAL A 51 -5.70 2.15 -6.76
N VAL A 52 -6.05 1.15 -7.55
CA VAL A 52 -6.42 1.32 -8.96
C VAL A 52 -7.78 0.68 -9.20
N THR A 53 -8.63 1.31 -10.01
CA THR A 53 -9.94 0.78 -10.38
C THR A 53 -9.88 -0.10 -11.62
N SER A 54 -10.93 -0.91 -11.83
CA SER A 54 -11.08 -1.74 -13.03
C SER A 54 -11.15 -0.95 -14.33
N THR A 55 -11.40 0.35 -14.26
CA THR A 55 -11.39 1.27 -15.41
C THR A 55 -10.02 1.89 -15.67
N GLY A 56 -8.98 1.51 -14.88
CA GLY A 56 -7.63 2.04 -15.00
C GLY A 56 -7.41 3.38 -14.29
N ARG A 57 -8.36 3.84 -13.50
CA ARG A 57 -8.23 5.08 -12.74
C ARG A 57 -7.42 4.85 -11.46
N ILE A 58 -6.36 5.63 -11.26
CA ILE A 58 -5.54 5.62 -10.06
C ILE A 58 -6.22 6.50 -9.01
N LEU A 59 -6.61 5.92 -7.88
CA LEU A 59 -7.25 6.62 -6.77
C LEU A 59 -6.23 7.23 -5.83
N SER A 60 -5.16 6.49 -5.61
CA SER A 60 -4.01 6.93 -4.80
C SER A 60 -2.78 6.13 -5.20
N HIS A 61 -1.63 6.72 -4.95
CA HIS A 61 -0.38 6.00 -5.02
C HIS A 61 0.65 6.64 -4.08
N VAL A 62 1.43 5.82 -3.38
CA VAL A 62 2.47 6.24 -2.44
C VAL A 62 3.74 5.49 -2.75
N ILE A 63 4.85 6.22 -2.86
CA ILE A 63 6.19 5.66 -3.05
C ILE A 63 7.11 6.18 -1.96
N LYS A 64 7.93 5.29 -1.40
CA LYS A 64 9.04 5.58 -0.50
C LYS A 64 10.31 5.05 -1.12
N ASN A 65 11.13 5.96 -1.70
CA ASN A 65 12.44 5.60 -2.25
C ASN A 65 13.49 5.45 -1.14
N GLN A 66 14.56 4.74 -1.46
CA GLN A 66 15.68 4.49 -0.54
C GLN A 66 16.99 5.14 -1.05
N ASN A 67 16.90 6.12 -1.95
CA ASN A 67 18.09 6.76 -2.57
C ASN A 67 19.07 7.28 -1.53
N SER A 68 18.59 7.94 -0.47
CA SER A 68 19.44 8.49 0.60
C SER A 68 20.17 7.41 1.40
N VAL A 69 19.58 6.22 1.52
CA VAL A 69 20.17 5.08 2.22
C VAL A 69 21.33 4.50 1.39
N HIS A 70 21.11 4.33 0.10
CA HIS A 70 22.05 3.64 -0.79
C HIS A 70 23.14 4.54 -1.35
N ALA A 71 22.94 5.87 -1.35
CA ALA A 71 23.93 6.84 -1.88
C ALA A 71 25.32 6.72 -1.26
N GLN A 72 25.40 6.46 0.04
CA GLN A 72 26.67 6.31 0.76
C GLN A 72 27.45 5.04 0.39
N TYR A 73 26.79 4.06 -0.25
CA TYR A 73 27.39 2.80 -0.65
C TYR A 73 27.71 2.75 -2.15
N GLY A 74 27.40 3.81 -2.90
CA GLY A 74 27.58 3.86 -4.35
C GLY A 74 26.67 2.93 -5.16
N GLY A 75 25.63 2.35 -4.54
CA GLY A 75 24.68 1.44 -5.17
C GLY A 75 23.81 0.72 -4.17
N ILE A 76 22.85 -0.07 -4.65
CA ILE A 76 21.86 -0.74 -3.81
C ILE A 76 22.52 -1.87 -3.02
N VAL A 77 22.31 -1.87 -1.68
CA VAL A 77 22.71 -2.93 -0.77
C VAL A 77 21.48 -3.78 -0.46
N PRO A 78 21.38 -5.04 -0.94
CA PRO A 78 20.14 -5.84 -0.88
C PRO A 78 19.60 -6.07 0.52
N SER A 79 20.46 -6.26 1.54
CA SER A 79 20.05 -6.44 2.93
C SER A 79 19.40 -5.18 3.51
N LEU A 80 19.99 -4.01 3.25
CA LEU A 80 19.44 -2.73 3.68
C LEU A 80 18.13 -2.42 2.94
N ALA A 81 18.05 -2.76 1.65
CA ALA A 81 16.83 -2.59 0.89
C ALA A 81 15.67 -3.39 1.53
N ALA A 82 15.88 -4.66 1.87
CA ALA A 82 14.87 -5.50 2.51
C ALA A 82 14.45 -4.96 3.89
N GLU A 83 15.41 -4.45 4.68
CA GLU A 83 15.12 -3.84 5.99
C GLU A 83 14.24 -2.59 5.84
N HIS A 84 14.62 -1.68 4.94
CA HIS A 84 13.85 -0.45 4.70
C HIS A 84 12.47 -0.74 4.11
N HIS A 85 12.32 -1.75 3.25
CA HIS A 85 10.99 -2.20 2.82
C HIS A 85 10.14 -2.65 3.98
N THR A 86 10.71 -3.40 4.92
CA THR A 86 9.99 -3.88 6.11
C THR A 86 9.48 -2.71 6.96
N ILE A 87 10.29 -1.67 7.13
CA ILE A 87 9.93 -0.46 7.87
C ILE A 87 8.86 0.35 7.13
N ASN A 88 9.02 0.54 5.82
CA ASN A 88 8.18 1.41 5.02
C ASN A 88 6.81 0.78 4.65
N MET A 89 6.74 -0.54 4.48
CA MET A 89 5.59 -1.24 3.93
C MET A 89 4.26 -0.95 4.66
N PRO A 90 4.18 -1.04 6.00
CA PRO A 90 2.94 -0.73 6.72
C PRO A 90 2.48 0.72 6.50
N TYR A 91 3.42 1.65 6.51
CA TYR A 91 3.13 3.07 6.29
C TYR A 91 2.61 3.32 4.87
N VAL A 92 3.29 2.78 3.85
CA VAL A 92 2.92 2.98 2.44
C VAL A 92 1.52 2.41 2.16
N ILE A 93 1.21 1.22 2.67
CA ILE A 93 -0.11 0.61 2.51
C ILE A 93 -1.19 1.44 3.21
N SER A 94 -0.97 1.82 4.48
CA SER A 94 -1.94 2.62 5.24
C SER A 94 -2.21 3.95 4.57
N GLN A 95 -1.16 4.69 4.20
CA GLN A 95 -1.28 5.98 3.54
C GLN A 95 -2.01 5.87 2.19
N THR A 96 -1.71 4.83 1.41
CA THR A 96 -2.38 4.59 0.11
C THR A 96 -3.88 4.38 0.27
N LEU A 97 -4.30 3.61 1.27
CA LEU A 97 -5.73 3.38 1.56
C LEU A 97 -6.42 4.65 2.08
N ASP A 98 -5.74 5.40 2.94
CA ASP A 98 -6.25 6.66 3.47
C ASP A 98 -6.42 7.72 2.37
N ASP A 99 -5.44 7.86 1.48
CA ASP A 99 -5.47 8.81 0.37
C ASP A 99 -6.55 8.45 -0.66
N ALA A 100 -6.77 7.15 -0.90
CA ALA A 100 -7.87 6.66 -1.74
C ALA A 100 -9.24 6.81 -1.05
N ASN A 101 -9.26 7.01 0.26
CA ASN A 101 -10.47 6.96 1.09
C ASN A 101 -11.25 5.64 0.91
N ILE A 102 -10.53 4.53 0.87
CA ILE A 102 -11.05 3.17 0.70
C ILE A 102 -10.53 2.29 1.84
N SER A 103 -11.39 1.47 2.43
CA SER A 103 -10.99 0.42 3.37
C SER A 103 -10.61 -0.86 2.61
N ILE A 104 -9.81 -1.73 3.25
CA ILE A 104 -9.45 -3.04 2.67
C ILE A 104 -10.69 -3.87 2.34
N ASP A 105 -11.75 -3.76 3.12
CA ASP A 105 -13.00 -4.52 2.89
C ASP A 105 -13.71 -4.14 1.60
N GLN A 106 -13.50 -2.91 1.12
CA GLN A 106 -14.07 -2.41 -0.15
C GLN A 106 -13.25 -2.81 -1.37
N LEU A 107 -12.04 -3.35 -1.19
CA LEU A 107 -11.21 -3.84 -2.30
C LEU A 107 -11.75 -5.17 -2.83
N ALA A 108 -11.68 -5.36 -4.14
CA ALA A 108 -12.00 -6.62 -4.80
C ALA A 108 -10.86 -7.65 -4.69
N ALA A 109 -9.61 -7.18 -4.70
CA ALA A 109 -8.43 -8.04 -4.65
C ALA A 109 -7.21 -7.26 -4.14
N ILE A 110 -6.14 -8.02 -3.82
CA ILE A 110 -4.80 -7.51 -3.55
C ILE A 110 -3.87 -8.06 -4.63
N ALA A 111 -3.17 -7.18 -5.32
CA ALA A 111 -2.17 -7.50 -6.32
C ALA A 111 -0.77 -7.27 -5.74
N VAL A 112 0.20 -8.08 -6.11
CA VAL A 112 1.57 -7.97 -5.61
C VAL A 112 2.57 -8.38 -6.66
N THR A 113 3.69 -7.67 -6.74
CA THR A 113 4.80 -8.06 -7.61
C THR A 113 5.42 -9.35 -7.11
N ARG A 114 5.42 -10.40 -7.99
CA ARG A 114 6.01 -11.70 -7.69
C ARG A 114 7.44 -11.87 -8.20
N GLY A 115 7.91 -10.93 -9.04
CA GLY A 115 9.22 -10.92 -9.68
C GLY A 115 9.16 -10.51 -11.16
N PRO A 116 10.35 -10.31 -11.78
CA PRO A 116 11.68 -10.40 -11.19
C PRO A 116 11.97 -9.30 -10.17
N GLY A 117 13.02 -9.52 -9.33
CA GLY A 117 13.46 -8.57 -8.33
C GLY A 117 14.39 -9.22 -7.32
N MET A 118 14.89 -8.45 -6.36
CA MET A 118 15.73 -8.95 -5.29
C MET A 118 14.91 -9.84 -4.34
N PRO A 119 15.35 -11.09 -4.05
CA PRO A 119 14.54 -12.04 -3.26
C PRO A 119 14.12 -11.52 -1.88
N GLY A 120 15.03 -10.85 -1.16
CA GLY A 120 14.76 -10.26 0.15
C GLY A 120 13.70 -9.15 0.08
N SER A 121 13.84 -8.27 -0.90
CA SER A 121 12.91 -7.16 -1.15
C SER A 121 11.53 -7.68 -1.58
N LEU A 122 11.47 -8.59 -2.56
CA LEU A 122 10.21 -9.25 -2.97
C LEU A 122 9.52 -9.98 -1.83
N GLY A 123 10.29 -10.60 -0.93
CA GLY A 123 9.77 -11.27 0.25
C GLY A 123 8.91 -10.37 1.13
N VAL A 124 9.25 -9.08 1.23
CA VAL A 124 8.51 -8.13 2.06
C VAL A 124 7.12 -7.87 1.48
N CYS A 125 7.00 -7.46 0.21
CA CYS A 125 5.69 -7.18 -0.39
C CYS A 125 4.83 -8.46 -0.49
N LEU A 126 5.43 -9.61 -0.83
CA LEU A 126 4.73 -10.89 -0.90
C LEU A 126 4.14 -11.30 0.45
N ASN A 127 4.90 -11.16 1.54
CA ASN A 127 4.41 -11.50 2.88
C ASN A 127 3.32 -10.54 3.36
N ALA A 128 3.49 -9.23 3.12
CA ALA A 128 2.47 -8.23 3.42
C ALA A 128 1.16 -8.53 2.67
N ALA A 129 1.24 -8.74 1.36
CA ALA A 129 0.08 -9.02 0.52
C ALA A 129 -0.63 -10.32 0.90
N LYS A 130 0.13 -11.41 1.17
CA LYS A 130 -0.42 -12.69 1.64
C LYS A 130 -1.15 -12.55 2.96
N SER A 131 -0.57 -11.83 3.93
CA SER A 131 -1.17 -11.60 5.24
C SER A 131 -2.47 -10.82 5.12
N LEU A 132 -2.47 -9.73 4.38
CA LEU A 132 -3.66 -8.91 4.14
C LEU A 132 -4.76 -9.71 3.41
N ALA A 133 -4.39 -10.44 2.35
CA ALA A 133 -5.33 -11.25 1.58
C ALA A 133 -5.98 -12.33 2.44
N ALA A 134 -5.18 -13.01 3.27
CA ALA A 134 -5.68 -14.06 4.17
C ALA A 134 -6.62 -13.51 5.25
N VAL A 135 -6.19 -12.44 5.95
CA VAL A 135 -6.96 -11.85 7.05
C VAL A 135 -8.29 -11.27 6.56
N HIS A 136 -8.28 -10.57 5.43
CA HIS A 136 -9.47 -9.92 4.86
C HIS A 136 -10.20 -10.78 3.83
N LYS A 137 -9.80 -12.06 3.66
CA LYS A 137 -10.41 -13.01 2.71
C LYS A 137 -10.52 -12.46 1.30
N LYS A 138 -9.46 -11.77 0.84
CA LYS A 138 -9.40 -11.18 -0.50
C LYS A 138 -8.62 -12.09 -1.45
N PRO A 139 -9.00 -12.16 -2.73
CA PRO A 139 -8.17 -12.77 -3.77
C PRO A 139 -6.77 -12.13 -3.80
N LEU A 140 -5.74 -12.96 -3.98
CA LEU A 140 -4.35 -12.53 -4.15
C LEU A 140 -3.93 -12.74 -5.60
N ILE A 141 -3.43 -11.70 -6.25
CA ILE A 141 -3.01 -11.70 -7.65
C ILE A 141 -1.51 -11.44 -7.72
N GLY A 142 -0.75 -12.42 -8.26
CA GLY A 142 0.68 -12.25 -8.51
C GLY A 142 0.93 -11.57 -9.86
N VAL A 143 1.58 -10.40 -9.84
CA VAL A 143 1.91 -9.61 -11.03
C VAL A 143 3.39 -9.75 -11.37
N HIS A 144 3.71 -9.85 -12.66
CA HIS A 144 5.09 -9.86 -13.13
C HIS A 144 5.59 -8.42 -13.30
N HIS A 145 6.72 -8.08 -12.71
CA HIS A 145 7.28 -6.71 -12.70
C HIS A 145 7.35 -6.08 -14.10
N MET A 146 7.72 -6.83 -15.13
CA MET A 146 7.92 -6.33 -16.51
C MET A 146 6.66 -6.37 -17.39
N VAL A 147 5.53 -6.90 -16.93
CA VAL A 147 4.32 -7.12 -17.78
C VAL A 147 3.30 -6.01 -17.64
N THR A 148 3.48 -5.13 -16.66
CA THR A 148 2.60 -3.97 -16.42
C THR A 148 2.35 -3.07 -17.65
N PRO A 149 3.27 -2.89 -18.63
CA PRO A 149 3.02 -2.07 -19.82
C PRO A 149 2.12 -2.70 -20.89
N PHE A 150 1.88 -4.03 -20.85
CA PHE A 150 1.30 -4.77 -21.98
C PHE A 150 -0.15 -5.25 -21.81
N ILE A 151 -0.80 -4.97 -20.67
CA ILE A 151 -2.22 -5.32 -20.51
C ILE A 151 -3.06 -4.06 -20.75
N PRO A 152 -3.80 -3.92 -21.88
CA PRO A 152 -4.44 -2.67 -22.29
C PRO A 152 -5.50 -2.11 -21.32
N ASN A 153 -5.90 -2.85 -20.29
CA ASN A 153 -6.89 -2.45 -19.29
C ASN A 153 -6.42 -2.66 -17.84
N PHE A 154 -5.16 -3.05 -17.63
CA PHE A 154 -4.52 -3.14 -16.30
C PHE A 154 -3.28 -2.25 -16.30
N TYR A 155 -3.48 -0.96 -16.47
CA TYR A 155 -2.42 0.02 -16.26
C TYR A 155 -2.12 0.07 -14.75
N LEU A 156 -1.03 -0.55 -14.33
CA LEU A 156 -0.34 -0.22 -13.09
C LEU A 156 0.97 0.57 -13.41
N PRO A 157 0.93 1.67 -14.20
CA PRO A 157 2.13 2.46 -14.46
C PRO A 157 2.57 3.28 -13.24
N ALA A 158 1.85 3.20 -12.12
CA ALA A 158 2.10 3.97 -10.92
C ALA A 158 2.98 3.23 -9.89
N LEU A 159 3.50 2.05 -10.23
CA LEU A 159 4.34 1.25 -9.34
C LEU A 159 5.77 1.06 -9.87
N ILE A 160 6.19 1.81 -10.93
CA ILE A 160 7.56 1.80 -11.45
C ILE A 160 8.09 3.23 -11.41
#